data_c88ccbebe036baf19963d0bd33a8512a
#
_entry.id   c88ccbebe036baf19963d0bd33a8512a
#
_cell.length_a   1.000
_cell.length_b   1.000
_cell.length_c   1.000
_cell.angle_alpha   90.00
_cell.angle_beta   90.00
_cell.angle_gamma   90.00
#
_symmetry.space_group_name_H-M   'P 1'
#
loop_
_entity.id
_entity.type
_entity.pdbx_description
1 polymer ?
#
loop_
_entity_poly.entity_id
_entity_poly.type
_entity_poly.pdbx_seq_one_letter_code
_entity_poly.pdbx_strand_id
1 'polypeptide(L)'
;MRIRPADAKDLDAVAQSYRDLLMHEMEQTGYSNWKFGVFPTMEISHRAHNRQELYVAEVKGRLIGSMILTERQPKEYKNISWNTTSPDEKILVLQVLCVRPQFSGKGCGKSLLRYAGEMAREMGYSAIRCNMWEGNEPAIHVFRQMNFTDAGSGPFRPEGLPEEQDLFMEWDLNGDDRNRY
;
A
#
# COMPACT_ATOMS: atom_id res chain seq x y z
N MET A 1 12.55 5.79 -13.08
CA MET A 1 11.60 4.78 -12.56
C MET A 1 10.31 4.92 -13.33
N ARG A 2 9.72 3.83 -13.76
CA ARG A 2 8.42 3.78 -14.43
C ARG A 2 7.45 3.02 -13.54
N ILE A 3 6.24 3.56 -13.36
CA ILE A 3 5.15 2.88 -12.64
C ILE A 3 4.02 2.66 -13.64
N ARG A 4 3.42 1.47 -13.60
CA ARG A 4 2.38 1.05 -14.54
C ARG A 4 1.51 -0.07 -13.93
N PRO A 5 0.32 -0.32 -14.50
CA PRO A 5 -0.40 -1.57 -14.23
C PRO A 5 0.50 -2.79 -14.50
N ALA A 6 0.33 -3.85 -13.69
CA ALA A 6 1.10 -5.07 -13.86
C ALA A 6 0.59 -5.89 -15.04
N ASP A 7 1.51 -6.47 -15.81
CA ASP A 7 1.23 -7.51 -16.79
C ASP A 7 1.34 -8.90 -16.14
N ALA A 8 0.77 -9.94 -16.76
CA ALA A 8 0.87 -11.31 -16.25
C ALA A 8 2.32 -11.79 -16.07
N LYS A 9 3.24 -11.33 -16.92
CA LYS A 9 4.68 -11.63 -16.83
C LYS A 9 5.37 -11.04 -15.59
N ASP A 10 4.74 -10.08 -14.91
CA ASP A 10 5.30 -9.45 -13.71
C ASP A 10 5.01 -10.25 -12.42
N LEU A 11 4.04 -11.17 -12.45
CA LEU A 11 3.52 -11.85 -11.26
C LEU A 11 4.59 -12.61 -10.48
N ASP A 12 5.47 -13.34 -11.18
CA ASP A 12 6.59 -14.05 -10.52
C ASP A 12 7.57 -13.06 -9.85
N ALA A 13 7.84 -11.94 -10.50
CA ALA A 13 8.73 -10.91 -9.95
C ALA A 13 8.09 -10.16 -8.77
N VAL A 14 6.76 -9.97 -8.77
CA VAL A 14 6.01 -9.44 -7.62
C VAL A 14 6.07 -10.42 -6.45
N ALA A 15 5.74 -11.70 -6.66
CA ALA A 15 5.84 -12.73 -5.63
C ALA A 15 7.26 -12.85 -5.08
N GLN A 16 8.29 -12.73 -5.93
CA GLN A 16 9.67 -12.72 -5.49
C GLN A 16 9.98 -11.48 -4.63
N SER A 17 9.42 -10.31 -4.94
CA SER A 17 9.63 -9.10 -4.11
C SER A 17 9.05 -9.24 -2.71
N TYR A 18 7.92 -9.95 -2.55
CA TYR A 18 7.36 -10.28 -1.25
C TYR A 18 8.28 -11.19 -0.45
N ARG A 19 8.80 -12.26 -1.11
CA ARG A 19 9.77 -13.16 -0.47
C ARG A 19 11.05 -12.44 -0.05
N ASP A 20 11.60 -11.59 -0.93
CA ASP A 20 12.82 -10.82 -0.65
C ASP A 20 12.64 -9.92 0.58
N LEU A 21 11.49 -9.22 0.68
CA LEU A 21 11.17 -8.38 1.84
C LEU A 21 11.07 -9.20 3.12
N LEU A 22 10.27 -10.27 3.11
CA LEU A 22 10.01 -11.06 4.30
C LEU A 22 11.24 -11.81 4.79
N MET A 23 12.07 -12.33 3.89
CA MET A 23 13.35 -12.92 4.27
C MET A 23 14.28 -11.87 4.91
N HIS A 24 14.35 -10.69 4.35
CA HIS A 24 15.13 -9.59 4.92
C HIS A 24 14.64 -9.20 6.32
N GLU A 25 13.33 -9.12 6.52
CA GLU A 25 12.74 -8.84 7.84
C GLU A 25 12.94 -9.96 8.86
N MET A 26 13.03 -11.22 8.43
CA MET A 26 13.38 -12.35 9.30
C MET A 26 14.83 -12.31 9.77
N GLU A 27 15.75 -11.80 8.95
CA GLU A 27 17.18 -11.69 9.27
C GLU A 27 17.51 -10.45 10.09
N GLN A 28 16.61 -9.45 10.10
CA GLN A 28 16.79 -8.17 10.75
C GLN A 28 15.56 -7.82 11.60
N THR A 29 15.36 -6.53 11.89
CA THR A 29 14.13 -6.06 12.53
C THR A 29 13.00 -6.01 11.50
N GLY A 30 11.96 -6.84 11.69
CA GLY A 30 10.74 -6.79 10.89
C GLY A 30 9.86 -5.61 11.29
N TYR A 31 9.35 -4.88 10.30
CA TYR A 31 8.46 -3.74 10.51
C TYR A 31 7.04 -3.96 9.98
N SER A 32 6.86 -4.89 9.03
CA SER A 32 5.56 -5.09 8.40
C SER A 32 4.57 -5.90 9.25
N ASN A 33 5.07 -6.70 10.20
CA ASN A 33 4.33 -7.75 10.92
C ASN A 33 3.75 -8.84 10.00
N TRP A 34 4.13 -8.86 8.75
CA TRP A 34 3.77 -9.90 7.79
C TRP A 34 4.57 -11.18 8.04
N LYS A 35 4.07 -12.32 7.52
CA LYS A 35 4.73 -13.61 7.75
C LYS A 35 5.00 -14.34 6.46
N PHE A 36 6.24 -14.81 6.32
CA PHE A 36 6.70 -15.60 5.18
C PHE A 36 5.79 -16.81 4.95
N GLY A 37 5.35 -16.97 3.69
CA GLY A 37 4.47 -18.05 3.29
C GLY A 37 2.99 -17.90 3.71
N VAL A 38 2.64 -16.85 4.45
CA VAL A 38 1.27 -16.58 4.91
C VAL A 38 0.71 -15.32 4.28
N PHE A 39 1.40 -14.18 4.40
CA PHE A 39 0.97 -12.91 3.86
C PHE A 39 2.15 -11.95 3.65
N PRO A 40 2.23 -11.22 2.53
CA PRO A 40 1.45 -11.43 1.30
C PRO A 40 1.93 -12.66 0.51
N THR A 41 1.03 -13.24 -0.29
CA THR A 41 1.31 -14.41 -1.11
C THR A 41 1.22 -14.10 -2.60
N MET A 42 1.73 -15.01 -3.43
CA MET A 42 1.56 -14.95 -4.89
C MET A 42 0.08 -14.92 -5.29
N GLU A 43 -0.78 -15.63 -4.56
CA GLU A 43 -2.22 -15.66 -4.82
C GLU A 43 -2.87 -14.28 -4.68
N ILE A 44 -2.43 -13.48 -3.70
CA ILE A 44 -2.91 -12.10 -3.53
C ILE A 44 -2.56 -11.26 -4.76
N SER A 45 -1.33 -11.39 -5.29
CA SER A 45 -0.93 -10.66 -6.51
C SER A 45 -1.71 -11.12 -7.74
N HIS A 46 -1.99 -12.42 -7.89
CA HIS A 46 -2.84 -12.95 -8.97
C HIS A 46 -4.27 -12.40 -8.89
N ARG A 47 -4.88 -12.41 -7.70
CA ARG A 47 -6.23 -11.84 -7.51
C ARG A 47 -6.28 -10.36 -7.88
N ALA A 48 -5.28 -9.59 -7.42
CA ALA A 48 -5.20 -8.16 -7.72
C ALA A 48 -4.96 -7.90 -9.21
N HIS A 49 -4.09 -8.67 -9.87
CA HIS A 49 -3.85 -8.57 -11.31
C HIS A 49 -5.12 -8.87 -12.12
N ASN A 50 -5.83 -9.96 -11.81
CA ASN A 50 -7.07 -10.34 -12.49
C ASN A 50 -8.17 -9.26 -12.39
N ARG A 51 -8.07 -8.40 -11.38
CA ARG A 51 -8.98 -7.26 -11.15
C ARG A 51 -8.43 -5.93 -11.66
N GLN A 52 -7.25 -5.94 -12.28
CA GLN A 52 -6.56 -4.74 -12.76
C GLN A 52 -6.21 -3.74 -11.64
N GLU A 53 -5.93 -4.24 -10.45
CA GLU A 53 -5.64 -3.48 -9.23
C GLU A 53 -4.17 -3.51 -8.82
N LEU A 54 -3.34 -4.32 -9.51
CA LEU A 54 -1.92 -4.48 -9.23
C LEU A 54 -1.09 -3.50 -10.07
N TYR A 55 -0.24 -2.74 -9.41
CA TYR A 55 0.69 -1.80 -10.02
C TYR A 55 2.12 -2.15 -9.66
N VAL A 56 3.05 -1.94 -10.58
CA VAL A 56 4.47 -2.25 -10.42
C VAL A 56 5.34 -1.04 -10.72
N ALA A 57 6.44 -0.92 -9.97
CA ALA A 57 7.51 0.03 -10.23
C ALA A 57 8.72 -0.71 -10.79
N GLU A 58 9.28 -0.20 -11.89
CA GLU A 58 10.45 -0.77 -12.55
C GLU A 58 11.55 0.26 -12.84
N VAL A 59 12.80 -0.20 -12.81
CA VAL A 59 13.97 0.56 -13.23
C VAL A 59 14.81 -0.33 -14.14
N LYS A 60 15.07 0.14 -15.36
CA LYS A 60 15.84 -0.61 -16.38
C LYS A 60 15.32 -2.05 -16.57
N GLY A 61 14.00 -2.20 -16.64
CA GLY A 61 13.33 -3.50 -16.84
C GLY A 61 13.30 -4.40 -15.60
N ARG A 62 13.82 -3.97 -14.44
CA ARG A 62 13.80 -4.72 -13.19
C ARG A 62 12.70 -4.20 -12.28
N LEU A 63 11.82 -5.07 -11.83
CA LEU A 63 10.80 -4.76 -10.83
C LEU A 63 11.47 -4.47 -9.48
N ILE A 64 11.12 -3.31 -8.90
CA ILE A 64 11.69 -2.82 -7.64
C ILE A 64 10.65 -2.65 -6.54
N GLY A 65 9.37 -2.63 -6.88
CA GLY A 65 8.26 -2.53 -5.92
C GLY A 65 6.92 -2.74 -6.59
N SER A 66 5.90 -2.89 -5.77
CA SER A 66 4.50 -3.06 -6.19
C SER A 66 3.54 -2.50 -5.16
N MET A 67 2.30 -2.25 -5.57
CA MET A 67 1.18 -1.90 -4.69
C MET A 67 -0.13 -2.41 -5.28
N ILE A 68 -1.12 -2.58 -4.42
CA ILE A 68 -2.50 -2.89 -4.82
C ILE A 68 -3.36 -1.65 -4.53
N LEU A 69 -4.13 -1.22 -5.53
CA LEU A 69 -5.12 -0.15 -5.41
C LEU A 69 -6.49 -0.71 -5.77
N THR A 70 -7.43 -0.63 -4.85
CA THR A 70 -8.75 -1.26 -4.98
C THR A 70 -9.86 -0.36 -4.46
N GLU A 71 -11.07 -0.49 -4.98
CA GLU A 71 -12.27 0.16 -4.43
C GLU A 71 -12.88 -0.61 -3.25
N ARG A 72 -12.42 -1.84 -3.02
CA ARG A 72 -12.97 -2.70 -1.96
C ARG A 72 -12.41 -2.30 -0.60
N GLN A 73 -13.29 -1.82 0.25
CA GLN A 73 -12.95 -1.47 1.62
C GLN A 73 -13.08 -2.70 2.53
N PRO A 74 -12.07 -2.97 3.39
CA PRO A 74 -12.20 -3.96 4.47
C PRO A 74 -13.40 -3.65 5.36
N LYS A 75 -14.02 -4.69 5.93
CA LYS A 75 -15.19 -4.53 6.80
C LYS A 75 -14.89 -3.69 8.06
N GLU A 76 -13.67 -3.74 8.54
CA GLU A 76 -13.18 -3.01 9.69
C GLU A 76 -13.21 -1.49 9.47
N TYR A 77 -13.11 -1.03 8.22
CA TYR A 77 -13.14 0.40 7.86
C TYR A 77 -14.44 1.09 8.24
N LYS A 78 -15.55 0.33 8.39
CA LYS A 78 -16.84 0.87 8.85
C LYS A 78 -16.82 1.37 10.28
N ASN A 79 -15.85 0.91 11.09
CA ASN A 79 -15.70 1.28 12.49
C ASN A 79 -14.75 2.47 12.70
N ILE A 80 -14.17 3.01 11.62
CA ILE A 80 -13.19 4.09 11.68
C ILE A 80 -13.88 5.42 11.38
N SER A 81 -13.59 6.42 12.22
CA SER A 81 -14.02 7.80 11.98
C SER A 81 -13.05 8.47 11.00
N TRP A 82 -13.29 8.26 9.71
CA TRP A 82 -12.45 8.82 8.66
C TRP A 82 -12.50 10.35 8.64
N ASN A 83 -11.42 10.98 8.18
CA ASN A 83 -11.28 12.44 8.13
C ASN A 83 -12.16 13.07 7.05
N THR A 84 -12.50 12.32 5.98
CA THR A 84 -13.41 12.77 4.93
C THR A 84 -14.77 12.07 5.03
N THR A 85 -15.83 12.76 4.59
CA THR A 85 -17.20 12.24 4.52
C THR A 85 -17.58 11.76 3.12
N SER A 86 -16.59 11.49 2.27
CA SER A 86 -16.82 11.03 0.91
C SER A 86 -17.50 9.66 0.87
N PRO A 87 -18.43 9.43 -0.08
CA PRO A 87 -19.07 8.14 -0.23
C PRO A 87 -18.07 7.06 -0.67
N ASP A 88 -18.35 5.81 -0.33
CA ASP A 88 -17.42 4.68 -0.49
C ASP A 88 -16.92 4.51 -1.94
N GLU A 89 -17.77 4.76 -2.94
CA GLU A 89 -17.41 4.70 -4.36
C GLU A 89 -16.44 5.80 -4.82
N LYS A 90 -16.14 6.75 -3.95
CA LYS A 90 -15.13 7.81 -4.17
C LYS A 90 -13.86 7.57 -3.37
N ILE A 91 -13.73 6.41 -2.76
CA ILE A 91 -12.58 6.05 -1.94
C ILE A 91 -11.78 4.94 -2.63
N LEU A 92 -10.49 5.17 -2.77
CA LEU A 92 -9.53 4.15 -3.18
C LEU A 92 -8.80 3.60 -1.94
N VAL A 93 -8.58 2.31 -1.89
CA VAL A 93 -7.85 1.64 -0.81
C VAL A 93 -6.51 1.18 -1.32
N LEU A 94 -5.44 1.59 -0.64
CA LEU A 94 -4.10 1.12 -0.91
C LEU A 94 -3.77 -0.05 0.00
N GLN A 95 -3.37 -1.17 -0.61
CA GLN A 95 -2.99 -2.40 0.07
C GLN A 95 -1.63 -2.90 -0.43
N VAL A 96 -0.93 -3.65 0.41
CA VAL A 96 0.30 -4.40 0.07
C VAL A 96 1.31 -3.56 -0.74
N LEU A 97 1.64 -2.36 -0.25
CA LEU A 97 2.77 -1.62 -0.80
C LEU A 97 4.07 -2.32 -0.38
N CYS A 98 4.79 -2.85 -1.35
CA CYS A 98 6.04 -3.58 -1.16
C CYS A 98 7.16 -2.95 -1.97
N VAL A 99 8.31 -2.73 -1.36
CA VAL A 99 9.55 -2.29 -2.02
C VAL A 99 10.63 -3.32 -1.71
N ARG A 100 11.35 -3.77 -2.74
CA ARG A 100 12.48 -4.70 -2.51
C ARG A 100 13.52 -4.07 -1.59
N PRO A 101 14.10 -4.80 -0.62
CA PRO A 101 15.01 -4.27 0.39
C PRO A 101 16.17 -3.46 -0.18
N GLN A 102 16.80 -3.92 -1.27
CA GLN A 102 17.90 -3.20 -1.91
C GLN A 102 17.53 -1.84 -2.52
N PHE A 103 16.23 -1.53 -2.62
CA PHE A 103 15.68 -0.25 -3.09
C PHE A 103 14.98 0.53 -1.97
N SER A 104 15.00 0.01 -0.74
CA SER A 104 14.49 0.72 0.44
C SER A 104 15.30 2.00 0.69
N GLY A 105 14.66 3.04 1.22
CA GLY A 105 15.30 4.33 1.48
C GLY A 105 15.64 5.16 0.24
N LYS A 106 15.40 4.67 -0.99
CA LYS A 106 15.73 5.35 -2.26
C LYS A 106 14.51 6.05 -2.90
N GLY A 107 13.46 6.29 -2.14
CA GLY A 107 12.27 7.03 -2.59
C GLY A 107 11.28 6.21 -3.42
N CYS A 108 11.47 4.90 -3.59
CA CYS A 108 10.56 4.06 -4.38
C CYS A 108 9.13 4.07 -3.79
N GLY A 109 8.98 3.89 -2.47
CA GLY A 109 7.68 3.95 -1.80
C GLY A 109 6.97 5.28 -2.01
N LYS A 110 7.68 6.41 -1.83
CA LYS A 110 7.12 7.75 -2.08
C LYS A 110 6.66 7.92 -3.53
N SER A 111 7.39 7.38 -4.49
CA SER A 111 7.00 7.48 -5.89
C SER A 111 5.77 6.64 -6.20
N LEU A 112 5.61 5.44 -5.59
CA LEU A 112 4.40 4.64 -5.70
C LEU A 112 3.20 5.39 -5.11
N LEU A 113 3.35 6.00 -3.93
CA LEU A 113 2.29 6.79 -3.30
C LEU A 113 1.92 8.03 -4.13
N ARG A 114 2.90 8.74 -4.69
CA ARG A 114 2.64 9.88 -5.58
C ARG A 114 1.83 9.46 -6.80
N TYR A 115 2.25 8.39 -7.46
CA TYR A 115 1.52 7.82 -8.60
C TYR A 115 0.08 7.44 -8.22
N ALA A 116 -0.12 6.81 -7.05
CA ALA A 116 -1.46 6.49 -6.55
C ALA A 116 -2.32 7.74 -6.40
N GLY A 117 -1.78 8.81 -5.81
CA GLY A 117 -2.50 10.09 -5.63
C GLY A 117 -2.83 10.79 -6.95
N GLU A 118 -1.89 10.81 -7.91
CA GLU A 118 -2.11 11.40 -9.24
C GLU A 118 -3.20 10.63 -10.00
N MET A 119 -3.07 9.31 -10.08
CA MET A 119 -4.05 8.44 -10.73
C MET A 119 -5.44 8.55 -10.08
N ALA A 120 -5.50 8.53 -8.74
CA ALA A 120 -6.76 8.63 -8.03
C ALA A 120 -7.49 9.95 -8.32
N ARG A 121 -6.76 11.08 -8.39
CA ARG A 121 -7.34 12.38 -8.78
C ARG A 121 -7.84 12.36 -10.22
N GLU A 122 -7.07 11.84 -11.15
CA GLU A 122 -7.45 11.73 -12.57
C GLU A 122 -8.72 10.88 -12.75
N MET A 123 -8.90 9.86 -11.92
CA MET A 123 -10.09 8.99 -11.93
C MET A 123 -11.26 9.56 -11.11
N GLY A 124 -11.09 10.69 -10.42
CA GLY A 124 -12.13 11.38 -9.67
C GLY A 124 -12.44 10.78 -8.30
N TYR A 125 -11.47 10.08 -7.68
CA TYR A 125 -11.56 9.70 -6.28
C TYR A 125 -11.34 10.90 -5.36
N SER A 126 -11.96 10.87 -4.19
CA SER A 126 -11.89 11.93 -3.19
C SER A 126 -10.85 11.67 -2.12
N ALA A 127 -10.54 10.41 -1.84
CA ALA A 127 -9.53 10.05 -0.85
C ALA A 127 -8.88 8.68 -1.16
N ILE A 128 -7.69 8.48 -0.60
CA ILE A 128 -7.04 7.17 -0.51
C ILE A 128 -6.96 6.78 0.97
N ARG A 129 -7.46 5.59 1.30
CA ARG A 129 -7.39 4.99 2.65
C ARG A 129 -6.41 3.84 2.69
N CYS A 130 -5.77 3.63 3.81
CA CYS A 130 -4.94 2.46 4.08
C CYS A 130 -4.93 2.15 5.58
N ASN A 131 -4.43 0.98 5.92
CA ASN A 131 -4.10 0.59 7.27
C ASN A 131 -2.75 -0.14 7.27
N MET A 132 -2.08 -0.11 8.39
CA MET A 132 -0.84 -0.81 8.62
C MET A 132 -0.65 -1.06 10.11
N TRP A 133 0.04 -2.13 10.45
CA TRP A 133 0.41 -2.40 11.84
C TRP A 133 1.05 -1.15 12.47
N GLU A 134 0.55 -0.76 13.66
CA GLU A 134 0.97 0.50 14.32
C GLU A 134 2.46 0.52 14.71
N GLY A 135 3.13 -0.63 14.76
CA GLY A 135 4.58 -0.74 14.95
C GLY A 135 5.41 -0.51 13.67
N ASN A 136 4.78 -0.33 12.50
CA ASN A 136 5.50 -0.08 11.25
C ASN A 136 5.91 1.40 11.11
N GLU A 137 6.72 1.88 12.05
CA GLU A 137 7.16 3.28 12.09
C GLU A 137 7.77 3.79 10.76
N PRO A 138 8.64 3.01 10.07
CA PRO A 138 9.20 3.49 8.80
C PRO A 138 8.16 3.75 7.72
N ALA A 139 7.14 2.87 7.58
CA ALA A 139 6.06 3.09 6.62
C ALA A 139 5.19 4.27 7.05
N ILE A 140 4.76 4.32 8.32
CA ILE A 140 3.94 5.42 8.87
C ILE A 140 4.60 6.78 8.60
N HIS A 141 5.91 6.88 8.83
CA HIS A 141 6.66 8.10 8.54
C HIS A 141 6.61 8.50 7.06
N VAL A 142 6.80 7.54 6.14
CA VAL A 142 6.73 7.78 4.69
C VAL A 142 5.32 8.22 4.28
N PHE A 143 4.27 7.56 4.80
CA PHE A 143 2.89 7.90 4.46
C PHE A 143 2.52 9.31 4.94
N ARG A 144 2.90 9.69 6.17
CA ARG A 144 2.70 11.07 6.67
C ARG A 144 3.39 12.11 5.80
N GLN A 145 4.60 11.82 5.28
CA GLN A 145 5.29 12.69 4.33
C GLN A 145 4.60 12.80 2.97
N MET A 146 3.68 11.88 2.67
CA MET A 146 2.90 11.83 1.43
C MET A 146 1.43 12.25 1.65
N ASN A 147 1.18 13.13 2.63
CA ASN A 147 -0.11 13.73 2.97
C ASN A 147 -1.17 12.76 3.53
N PHE A 148 -0.79 11.56 3.93
CA PHE A 148 -1.67 10.73 4.74
C PHE A 148 -1.74 11.28 6.17
N THR A 149 -2.93 11.36 6.71
CA THR A 149 -3.22 11.76 8.09
C THR A 149 -3.85 10.61 8.85
N ASP A 150 -3.60 10.53 10.14
CA ASP A 150 -4.14 9.49 11.00
C ASP A 150 -5.66 9.65 11.14
N ALA A 151 -6.41 8.57 10.94
CA ALA A 151 -7.86 8.52 11.10
C ALA A 151 -8.28 7.73 12.35
N GLY A 152 -7.35 7.05 13.00
CA GLY A 152 -7.58 6.28 14.23
C GLY A 152 -6.77 5.00 14.27
N SER A 153 -6.87 4.28 15.38
CA SER A 153 -6.28 2.96 15.56
C SER A 153 -7.36 1.96 15.98
N GLY A 154 -7.17 0.71 15.61
CA GLY A 154 -8.13 -0.33 15.98
C GLY A 154 -7.72 -1.72 15.50
N PRO A 155 -8.50 -2.74 15.89
CA PRO A 155 -8.21 -4.11 15.51
C PRO A 155 -8.39 -4.31 14.00
N PHE A 156 -7.42 -4.99 13.40
CA PHE A 156 -7.46 -5.43 12.00
C PHE A 156 -6.90 -6.84 11.90
N ARG A 157 -7.46 -7.62 10.99
CA ARG A 157 -6.99 -8.99 10.75
C ARG A 157 -6.55 -9.14 9.29
N PRO A 158 -5.24 -9.10 9.01
CA PRO A 158 -4.73 -9.43 7.69
C PRO A 158 -5.07 -10.88 7.29
N GLU A 159 -5.18 -11.14 6.00
CA GLU A 159 -5.51 -12.48 5.49
C GLU A 159 -4.51 -13.54 6.00
N GLY A 160 -5.02 -14.56 6.69
CA GLY A 160 -4.22 -15.67 7.23
C GLY A 160 -3.39 -15.32 8.48
N LEU A 161 -3.42 -14.09 8.97
CA LEU A 161 -2.71 -13.65 10.16
C LEU A 161 -3.64 -13.47 11.36
N PRO A 162 -3.13 -13.47 12.60
CA PRO A 162 -3.88 -13.08 13.77
C PRO A 162 -4.31 -11.62 13.69
N GLU A 163 -5.29 -11.25 14.51
CA GLU A 163 -5.69 -9.86 14.67
C GLU A 163 -4.56 -9.05 15.32
N GLU A 164 -4.34 -7.85 14.82
CA GLU A 164 -3.34 -6.90 15.29
C GLU A 164 -3.95 -5.51 15.46
N GLN A 165 -3.22 -4.59 16.09
CA GLN A 165 -3.60 -3.17 16.15
C GLN A 165 -3.00 -2.44 14.97
N ASP A 166 -3.87 -1.88 14.13
CA ASP A 166 -3.47 -1.10 12.98
C ASP A 166 -3.76 0.38 13.19
N LEU A 167 -2.87 1.20 12.65
CA LEU A 167 -3.11 2.60 12.39
C LEU A 167 -3.83 2.72 11.04
N PHE A 168 -4.98 3.39 11.04
CA PHE A 168 -5.75 3.73 9.85
C PHE A 168 -5.38 5.14 9.41
N MET A 169 -5.10 5.30 8.13
CA MET A 169 -4.65 6.57 7.57
C MET A 169 -5.44 6.92 6.30
N GLU A 170 -5.66 8.22 6.09
CA GLU A 170 -6.39 8.73 4.94
C GLU A 170 -5.64 9.89 4.30
N TRP A 171 -5.57 9.91 2.97
CA TRP A 171 -5.14 11.04 2.18
C TRP A 171 -6.35 11.68 1.51
N ASP A 172 -6.75 12.87 2.00
CA ASP A 172 -7.78 13.69 1.35
C ASP A 172 -7.22 14.29 0.05
N LEU A 173 -7.76 13.85 -1.08
CA LEU A 173 -7.33 14.28 -2.42
C LEU A 173 -7.95 15.63 -2.83
N ASN A 174 -9.02 16.06 -2.15
CA ASN A 174 -9.68 17.34 -2.35
C ASN A 174 -9.13 18.44 -1.44
N GLY A 175 -8.39 18.04 -0.40
CA GLY A 175 -7.71 18.98 0.50
C GLY A 175 -6.66 19.79 -0.25
N ASP A 176 -6.47 21.03 0.20
CA ASP A 176 -5.56 22.00 -0.41
C ASP A 176 -4.12 21.44 -0.46
N ASP A 177 -3.58 21.26 -1.66
CA ASP A 177 -2.20 20.81 -1.95
C ASP A 177 -1.14 21.84 -1.51
N ARG A 178 -1.28 22.46 -0.34
CA ARG A 178 -0.37 23.52 0.18
C ARG A 178 1.06 23.06 0.42
N ASN A 179 1.37 21.79 0.22
CA ASN A 179 2.72 21.22 0.37
C ASN A 179 3.28 20.61 -0.93
N ARG A 180 2.95 21.20 -2.08
CA ARG A 180 3.60 20.84 -3.35
C ARG A 180 4.88 21.63 -3.55
N TYR A 181 5.89 21.45 -2.66
CA TYR A 181 7.27 21.84 -3.02
C TYR A 181 8.29 21.13 -2.11
#